data_d049452746f836c5ebd222260827d7a0
#
_entry.id   d049452746f836c5ebd222260827d7a0
#
_cell.length_a   1.000
_cell.length_b   1.000
_cell.length_c   1.000
_cell.angle_alpha   90.00
_cell.angle_beta   90.00
_cell.angle_gamma   90.00
#
_symmetry.space_group_name_H-M   'P 1'
#
loop_
_entity.id
_entity.type
_entity.pdbx_description
1 polymer ?
#
loop_
_entity_poly.entity_id
_entity_poly.type
_entity_poly.pdbx_seq_one_letter_code
_entity_poly.pdbx_strand_id
1 'polypeptide(L)'
;MDTKLQEYAKLLIEVGLNVQKGQTLIISSPVECASFARLCADAAYDAGCREVIMNWSDDYLSRQKLLRADASVFDDTPEWREKFFTSYAEMGAAYLAIAASDPETLKGVDPDRLVRSQKSGSVLRKTFDRLQMSNGFPWCIASVPIPSWAATVFPELPEDQAREKLWDAILRSVRIQGDGTAVAAWRQHLDTLGRRKKLLNEYHFKYLHYTNSLGTDLTIQLPEDHLWAAGNSVMKNGMEFVANMPTEEIFTAPLKTGINGVVYSAMPLVDSGNIIDKFYFIIRDGKIVEAHAEKGEEFLKAAISVDEGASYFGEVALVPYDSPISNQKILFYNTLFDENASCHLAFGEAYPECIEGGESMTREEVQAHGLNYSLTHVDFMVGTADLSIVGTTHDGREIPVFINGNFAI
;
A
#
# COMPACT_ATOMS: atom_id res chain seq x y z
N MET A 1 24.58 -1.82 -12.50
CA MET A 1 23.58 -1.07 -11.73
C MET A 1 22.91 -0.01 -12.60
N ASP A 2 23.63 0.88 -13.28
CA ASP A 2 23.03 2.03 -14.03
C ASP A 2 21.96 1.62 -15.05
N THR A 3 22.16 0.56 -15.83
CA THR A 3 21.16 0.06 -16.79
C THR A 3 19.88 -0.39 -16.09
N LYS A 4 19.97 -1.06 -14.93
CA LYS A 4 18.82 -1.49 -14.15
C LYS A 4 18.04 -0.30 -13.59
N LEU A 5 18.74 0.75 -13.14
CA LEU A 5 18.10 1.96 -12.62
C LEU A 5 17.40 2.75 -13.72
N GLN A 6 17.98 2.82 -14.92
CA GLN A 6 17.33 3.41 -16.10
C GLN A 6 16.08 2.62 -16.50
N GLU A 7 16.16 1.28 -16.48
CA GLU A 7 15.02 0.41 -16.76
C GLU A 7 13.91 0.59 -15.71
N TYR A 8 14.27 0.74 -14.42
CA TYR A 8 13.30 1.01 -13.36
C TYR A 8 12.63 2.38 -13.55
N ALA A 9 13.40 3.44 -13.80
CA ALA A 9 12.85 4.75 -14.09
C ALA A 9 11.88 4.71 -15.28
N LYS A 10 12.26 4.04 -16.37
CA LYS A 10 11.41 3.85 -17.55
C LYS A 10 10.12 3.10 -17.20
N LEU A 11 10.21 2.03 -16.40
CA LEU A 11 9.05 1.27 -15.96
C LEU A 11 8.05 2.13 -15.19
N LEU A 12 8.54 2.97 -14.25
CA LEU A 12 7.69 3.87 -13.46
C LEU A 12 6.96 4.90 -14.34
N ILE A 13 7.63 5.40 -15.38
CA ILE A 13 7.04 6.39 -16.28
C ILE A 13 6.06 5.76 -17.28
N GLU A 14 6.43 4.63 -17.91
CA GLU A 14 5.65 4.03 -19.01
C GLU A 14 4.50 3.13 -18.51
N VAL A 15 4.68 2.45 -17.36
CA VAL A 15 3.70 1.51 -16.82
C VAL A 15 3.09 2.08 -15.53
N GLY A 16 3.94 2.51 -14.58
CA GLY A 16 3.48 3.08 -13.32
C GLY A 16 2.53 4.24 -13.54
N LEU A 17 3.00 5.28 -14.16
CA LEU A 17 2.23 6.50 -14.40
C LEU A 17 1.53 6.55 -15.76
N ASN A 18 1.98 5.72 -16.71
CA ASN A 18 1.50 5.80 -18.11
C ASN A 18 1.50 7.26 -18.62
N VAL A 19 2.64 7.95 -18.44
CA VAL A 19 2.77 9.39 -18.74
C VAL A 19 2.41 9.67 -20.20
N GLN A 20 1.49 10.60 -20.40
CA GLN A 20 1.03 10.98 -21.72
C GLN A 20 1.86 12.14 -22.30
N LYS A 21 2.00 12.16 -23.63
CA LYS A 21 2.68 13.26 -24.33
C LYS A 21 2.06 14.61 -23.97
N GLY A 22 2.88 15.57 -23.55
CA GLY A 22 2.45 16.90 -23.16
C GLY A 22 1.90 17.00 -21.73
N GLN A 23 1.88 15.91 -20.96
CA GLN A 23 1.49 15.91 -19.55
C GLN A 23 2.60 16.50 -18.67
N THR A 24 2.25 17.15 -17.57
CA THR A 24 3.19 17.56 -16.51
C THR A 24 3.37 16.41 -15.52
N LEU A 25 4.58 16.20 -15.03
CA LEU A 25 4.91 15.24 -13.98
C LEU A 25 5.43 15.96 -12.73
N ILE A 26 4.87 15.64 -11.58
CA ILE A 26 5.45 15.99 -10.28
C ILE A 26 6.19 14.76 -9.74
N ILE A 27 7.45 14.93 -9.36
CA ILE A 27 8.21 13.92 -8.63
C ILE A 27 8.43 14.42 -7.20
N SER A 28 7.83 13.73 -6.23
CA SER A 28 8.11 13.95 -4.80
C SER A 28 9.16 12.94 -4.35
N SER A 29 10.27 13.43 -3.80
CA SER A 29 11.41 12.57 -3.49
C SER A 29 12.23 13.13 -2.32
N PRO A 30 12.75 12.28 -1.43
CA PRO A 30 13.83 12.65 -0.54
C PRO A 30 15.06 13.11 -1.33
N VAL A 31 15.79 14.09 -0.79
CA VAL A 31 17.01 14.61 -1.44
C VAL A 31 18.10 13.54 -1.61
N GLU A 32 18.13 12.54 -0.72
CA GLU A 32 19.03 11.39 -0.78
C GLU A 32 18.81 10.55 -2.04
N CYS A 33 17.58 10.57 -2.60
CA CYS A 33 17.19 9.82 -3.80
C CYS A 33 17.32 10.65 -5.09
N ALA A 34 17.95 11.85 -5.04
CA ALA A 34 18.02 12.78 -6.16
C ALA A 34 18.61 12.18 -7.45
N SER A 35 19.58 11.27 -7.34
CA SER A 35 20.16 10.60 -8.52
C SER A 35 19.12 9.78 -9.28
N PHE A 36 18.30 9.02 -8.57
CA PHE A 36 17.24 8.22 -9.18
C PHE A 36 16.07 9.08 -9.68
N ALA A 37 15.68 10.10 -8.92
CA ALA A 37 14.65 11.05 -9.33
C ALA A 37 14.99 11.76 -10.67
N ARG A 38 16.29 12.05 -10.90
CA ARG A 38 16.75 12.60 -12.20
C ARG A 38 16.60 11.58 -13.34
N LEU A 39 16.89 10.30 -13.11
CA LEU A 39 16.63 9.26 -14.13
C LEU A 39 15.14 9.16 -14.47
N CYS A 40 14.26 9.30 -13.48
CA CYS A 40 12.81 9.35 -13.73
C CYS A 40 12.42 10.61 -14.54
N ALA A 41 13.05 11.75 -14.26
CA ALA A 41 12.82 12.98 -15.02
C ALA A 41 13.28 12.84 -16.50
N ASP A 42 14.46 12.24 -16.71
CA ASP A 42 14.98 11.98 -18.07
C ASP A 42 14.03 11.04 -18.84
N ALA A 43 13.61 9.93 -18.21
CA ALA A 43 12.64 9.00 -18.80
C ALA A 43 11.28 9.66 -19.11
N ALA A 44 10.84 10.60 -18.27
CA ALA A 44 9.59 11.34 -18.51
C ALA A 44 9.71 12.28 -19.71
N TYR A 45 10.84 12.98 -19.88
CA TYR A 45 11.08 13.81 -21.06
C TYR A 45 11.19 12.95 -22.34
N ASP A 46 11.83 11.79 -22.26
CA ASP A 46 11.90 10.83 -23.38
C ASP A 46 10.50 10.32 -23.78
N ALA A 47 9.58 10.16 -22.81
CA ALA A 47 8.17 9.84 -23.05
C ALA A 47 7.35 11.01 -23.61
N GLY A 48 7.94 12.21 -23.70
CA GLY A 48 7.29 13.41 -24.22
C GLY A 48 6.54 14.24 -23.20
N CYS A 49 6.87 14.09 -21.92
CA CYS A 49 6.37 14.93 -20.84
C CYS A 49 6.64 16.43 -21.17
N ARG A 50 5.67 17.30 -20.85
CA ARG A 50 5.81 18.74 -21.07
C ARG A 50 6.81 19.38 -20.11
N GLU A 51 6.76 18.95 -18.85
CA GLU A 51 7.50 19.55 -17.75
C GLU A 51 7.59 18.57 -16.59
N VAL A 52 8.74 18.51 -15.93
CA VAL A 52 8.94 17.77 -14.67
C VAL A 52 9.19 18.76 -13.55
N ILE A 53 8.40 18.66 -12.50
CA ILE A 53 8.47 19.51 -11.30
C ILE A 53 8.93 18.66 -10.13
N MET A 54 9.98 19.11 -9.44
CA MET A 54 10.52 18.43 -8.27
C MET A 54 9.95 19.00 -6.98
N ASN A 55 9.43 18.10 -6.14
CA ASN A 55 9.09 18.39 -4.74
C ASN A 55 10.06 17.61 -3.84
N TRP A 56 11.06 18.30 -3.31
CA TRP A 56 12.07 17.70 -2.45
C TRP A 56 11.64 17.65 -1.00
N SER A 57 11.86 16.53 -0.34
CA SER A 57 11.79 16.37 1.12
C SER A 57 13.18 16.05 1.68
N ASP A 58 13.33 16.28 2.99
CA ASP A 58 14.56 16.01 3.72
C ASP A 58 14.15 15.52 5.12
N ASP A 59 14.40 14.24 5.40
CA ASP A 59 14.01 13.61 6.65
C ASP A 59 14.77 14.16 7.84
N TYR A 60 16.05 14.54 7.65
CA TYR A 60 16.82 15.18 8.69
C TYR A 60 16.19 16.52 9.10
N LEU A 61 15.86 17.38 8.12
CA LEU A 61 15.22 18.67 8.40
C LEU A 61 13.81 18.50 8.97
N SER A 62 13.06 17.52 8.48
CA SER A 62 11.73 17.17 9.00
C SER A 62 11.82 16.78 10.47
N ARG A 63 12.78 15.92 10.84
CA ARG A 63 13.06 15.54 12.22
C ARG A 63 13.49 16.73 13.07
N GLN A 64 14.41 17.58 12.57
CA GLN A 64 14.85 18.78 13.30
C GLN A 64 13.69 19.74 13.58
N LYS A 65 12.77 19.90 12.61
CA LYS A 65 11.54 20.67 12.80
C LYS A 65 10.70 20.09 13.94
N LEU A 66 10.44 18.77 13.92
CA LEU A 66 9.66 18.11 14.96
C LEU A 66 10.29 18.24 16.36
N LEU A 67 11.62 18.24 16.47
CA LEU A 67 12.34 18.32 17.75
C LEU A 67 12.49 19.76 18.27
N ARG A 68 12.65 20.76 17.38
CA ARG A 68 13.16 22.08 17.77
C ARG A 68 12.27 23.27 17.42
N ALA A 69 11.36 23.13 16.45
CA ALA A 69 10.53 24.25 16.05
C ALA A 69 9.58 24.69 17.14
N ASP A 70 9.12 25.93 17.07
CA ASP A 70 8.05 26.41 17.93
C ASP A 70 6.79 25.56 17.73
N ALA A 71 6.10 25.25 18.82
CA ALA A 71 4.95 24.34 18.77
C ALA A 71 3.81 24.85 17.88
N SER A 72 3.66 26.18 17.72
CA SER A 72 2.60 26.77 16.89
C SER A 72 2.72 26.42 15.41
N VAL A 73 3.94 26.13 14.90
CA VAL A 73 4.15 25.82 13.47
C VAL A 73 3.50 24.50 13.04
N PHE A 74 3.13 23.65 14.02
CA PHE A 74 2.44 22.38 13.74
C PHE A 74 0.94 22.53 13.50
N ASP A 75 0.38 23.71 13.79
CA ASP A 75 -1.02 24.03 13.49
C ASP A 75 -1.16 24.86 12.19
N ASP A 76 -0.03 25.26 11.60
CA ASP A 76 -0.03 26.10 10.40
C ASP A 76 -0.49 25.31 9.17
N THR A 77 -1.49 25.86 8.48
CA THR A 77 -2.02 25.32 7.21
C THR A 77 -1.91 26.37 6.10
N PRO A 78 -0.70 26.73 5.64
CA PRO A 78 -0.53 27.79 4.67
C PRO A 78 -1.10 27.41 3.30
N GLU A 79 -1.98 28.26 2.76
CA GLU A 79 -2.75 28.03 1.52
C GLU A 79 -1.86 27.68 0.30
N TRP A 80 -0.65 28.24 0.22
CA TRP A 80 0.25 27.96 -0.90
C TRP A 80 0.68 26.48 -0.97
N ARG A 81 0.78 25.79 0.17
CA ARG A 81 1.11 24.35 0.21
C ARG A 81 -0.02 23.51 -0.32
N GLU A 82 -1.25 23.81 0.08
CA GLU A 82 -2.43 23.15 -0.45
C GLU A 82 -2.53 23.35 -1.96
N LYS A 83 -2.42 24.62 -2.41
CA LYS A 83 -2.53 24.98 -3.82
C LYS A 83 -1.45 24.34 -4.70
N PHE A 84 -0.23 24.16 -4.18
CA PHE A 84 0.83 23.52 -4.96
C PHE A 84 0.40 22.13 -5.47
N PHE A 85 -0.01 21.24 -4.57
CA PHE A 85 -0.41 19.89 -4.96
C PHE A 85 -1.78 19.85 -5.66
N THR A 86 -2.76 20.53 -5.11
CA THR A 86 -4.14 20.52 -5.62
C THR A 86 -4.24 21.07 -7.03
N SER A 87 -3.59 22.19 -7.35
CA SER A 87 -3.65 22.79 -8.69
C SER A 87 -3.09 21.86 -9.76
N TYR A 88 -1.99 21.17 -9.50
CA TYR A 88 -1.43 20.23 -10.45
C TYR A 88 -2.28 18.96 -10.61
N ALA A 89 -2.84 18.46 -9.51
CA ALA A 89 -3.75 17.32 -9.56
C ALA A 89 -5.02 17.64 -10.37
N GLU A 90 -5.61 18.82 -10.17
CA GLU A 90 -6.77 19.32 -10.94
C GLU A 90 -6.46 19.51 -12.42
N MET A 91 -5.22 19.82 -12.77
CA MET A 91 -4.75 19.90 -14.17
C MET A 91 -4.47 18.52 -14.79
N GLY A 92 -4.60 17.43 -14.05
CA GLY A 92 -4.30 16.08 -14.51
C GLY A 92 -2.81 15.78 -14.63
N ALA A 93 -1.95 16.47 -13.87
CA ALA A 93 -0.54 16.14 -13.81
C ALA A 93 -0.32 14.75 -13.21
N ALA A 94 0.65 13.99 -13.74
CA ALA A 94 1.07 12.74 -13.13
C ALA A 94 1.87 13.00 -11.84
N TYR A 95 1.80 12.08 -10.88
CA TYR A 95 2.47 12.22 -9.59
C TYR A 95 3.27 10.96 -9.24
N LEU A 96 4.59 11.06 -9.20
CA LEU A 96 5.49 10.02 -8.72
C LEU A 96 5.93 10.34 -7.29
N ALA A 97 5.65 9.44 -6.36
CA ALA A 97 6.19 9.48 -5.02
C ALA A 97 7.33 8.47 -4.87
N ILE A 98 8.54 8.95 -4.59
CA ILE A 98 9.66 8.10 -4.19
C ILE A 98 9.64 8.00 -2.68
N ALA A 99 9.19 6.85 -2.18
CA ALA A 99 9.14 6.54 -0.76
C ALA A 99 10.47 5.92 -0.33
N ALA A 100 11.20 6.66 0.48
CA ALA A 100 12.43 6.20 1.10
C ALA A 100 12.58 6.95 2.42
N SER A 101 12.36 6.28 3.53
CA SER A 101 12.45 6.85 4.86
C SER A 101 13.18 5.93 5.81
N ASP A 102 13.84 6.51 6.78
CA ASP A 102 14.39 5.79 7.91
C ASP A 102 13.23 5.35 8.84
N PRO A 103 13.04 4.04 9.09
CA PRO A 103 12.01 3.55 10.00
C PRO A 103 12.11 4.14 11.42
N GLU A 104 13.28 4.62 11.83
CA GLU A 104 13.50 5.21 13.15
C GLU A 104 13.44 6.76 13.17
N THR A 105 13.09 7.41 12.05
CA THR A 105 13.07 8.88 11.95
C THR A 105 12.28 9.57 13.05
N LEU A 106 11.18 8.98 13.48
CA LEU A 106 10.28 9.57 14.49
C LEU A 106 10.62 9.19 15.93
N LYS A 107 11.64 8.36 16.15
CA LYS A 107 12.03 7.89 17.49
C LYS A 107 12.42 9.05 18.40
N GLY A 108 11.77 9.14 19.58
CA GLY A 108 12.04 10.20 20.58
C GLY A 108 11.43 11.57 20.24
N VAL A 109 10.59 11.67 19.22
CA VAL A 109 9.78 12.87 18.96
C VAL A 109 8.59 12.90 19.91
N ASP A 110 8.22 14.09 20.38
CA ASP A 110 7.04 14.31 21.22
C ASP A 110 5.77 13.89 20.48
N PRO A 111 4.95 12.95 21.02
CA PRO A 111 3.74 12.48 20.38
C PRO A 111 2.73 13.60 20.06
N ASP A 112 2.59 14.62 20.91
CA ASP A 112 1.69 15.76 20.65
C ASP A 112 2.08 16.51 19.39
N ARG A 113 3.38 16.75 19.18
CA ARG A 113 3.90 17.40 17.97
C ARG A 113 3.63 16.57 16.71
N LEU A 114 3.74 15.23 16.81
CA LEU A 114 3.42 14.34 15.70
C LEU A 114 1.93 14.42 15.34
N VAL A 115 1.05 14.29 16.32
CA VAL A 115 -0.40 14.35 16.11
C VAL A 115 -0.81 15.69 15.48
N ARG A 116 -0.30 16.82 16.00
CA ARG A 116 -0.58 18.16 15.44
C ARG A 116 -0.07 18.32 14.02
N SER A 117 1.17 17.85 13.75
CA SER A 117 1.74 17.88 12.40
C SER A 117 0.97 17.02 11.41
N GLN A 118 0.52 15.83 11.82
CA GLN A 118 -0.32 14.95 10.99
C GLN A 118 -1.68 15.60 10.71
N LYS A 119 -2.32 16.17 11.72
CA LYS A 119 -3.61 16.86 11.58
C LYS A 119 -3.53 18.03 10.60
N SER A 120 -2.54 18.92 10.73
CA SER A 120 -2.34 20.04 9.81
C SER A 120 -2.00 19.54 8.40
N GLY A 121 -1.17 18.50 8.28
CA GLY A 121 -0.85 17.84 7.01
C GLY A 121 -2.09 17.29 6.30
N SER A 122 -2.97 16.60 7.03
CA SER A 122 -4.24 16.08 6.48
C SER A 122 -5.17 17.18 5.99
N VAL A 123 -5.24 18.32 6.71
CA VAL A 123 -6.02 19.49 6.25
C VAL A 123 -5.46 20.02 4.93
N LEU A 124 -4.13 20.17 4.82
CA LEU A 124 -3.47 20.68 3.62
C LEU A 124 -3.60 19.74 2.42
N ARG A 125 -3.71 18.44 2.65
CA ARG A 125 -3.79 17.42 1.60
C ARG A 125 -5.23 17.00 1.24
N LYS A 126 -6.21 17.41 1.99
CA LYS A 126 -7.61 16.93 1.88
C LYS A 126 -8.14 16.87 0.45
N THR A 127 -7.94 17.91 -0.35
CA THR A 127 -8.41 17.96 -1.73
C THR A 127 -7.55 17.08 -2.64
N PHE A 128 -6.23 17.08 -2.44
CA PHE A 128 -5.30 16.23 -3.18
C PHE A 128 -5.60 14.74 -2.90
N ASP A 129 -5.72 14.35 -1.63
CA ASP A 129 -5.98 12.96 -1.23
C ASP A 129 -7.33 12.47 -1.78
N ARG A 130 -8.37 13.33 -1.73
CA ARG A 130 -9.67 13.00 -2.36
C ARG A 130 -9.55 12.76 -3.87
N LEU A 131 -8.77 13.57 -4.58
CA LEU A 131 -8.52 13.37 -6.02
C LEU A 131 -7.72 12.11 -6.28
N GLN A 132 -6.71 11.82 -5.46
CA GLN A 132 -5.89 10.60 -5.52
C GLN A 132 -6.76 9.35 -5.33
N MET A 133 -7.55 9.29 -4.25
CA MET A 133 -8.42 8.16 -3.93
C MET A 133 -9.55 7.94 -4.94
N SER A 134 -9.95 8.98 -5.69
CA SER A 134 -10.95 8.87 -6.76
C SER A 134 -10.32 8.71 -8.16
N ASN A 135 -9.05 8.32 -8.25
CA ASN A 135 -8.31 8.18 -9.51
C ASN A 135 -8.44 9.41 -10.44
N GLY A 136 -8.42 10.62 -9.83
CA GLY A 136 -8.57 11.88 -10.55
C GLY A 136 -7.35 12.29 -11.39
N PHE A 137 -6.21 11.71 -11.11
CA PHE A 137 -4.94 11.88 -11.84
C PHE A 137 -4.08 10.62 -11.69
N PRO A 138 -3.14 10.32 -12.60
CA PRO A 138 -2.28 9.14 -12.48
C PRO A 138 -1.21 9.38 -11.41
N TRP A 139 -1.04 8.41 -10.52
CA TRP A 139 -0.05 8.47 -9.45
C TRP A 139 0.63 7.11 -9.27
N CYS A 140 1.87 7.12 -8.81
CA CYS A 140 2.60 5.90 -8.53
C CYS A 140 3.52 6.11 -7.33
N ILE A 141 3.54 5.14 -6.42
CA ILE A 141 4.50 5.07 -5.32
C ILE A 141 5.56 4.02 -5.69
N ALA A 142 6.82 4.40 -5.53
CA ALA A 142 7.96 3.51 -5.73
C ALA A 142 8.99 3.76 -4.64
N SER A 143 9.87 2.80 -4.36
CA SER A 143 10.87 2.96 -3.32
C SER A 143 12.30 2.86 -3.86
N VAL A 144 13.19 3.56 -3.16
CA VAL A 144 14.63 3.63 -3.41
C VAL A 144 15.36 3.44 -2.08
N PRO A 145 16.38 2.58 -1.99
CA PRO A 145 17.07 2.36 -0.74
C PRO A 145 17.90 3.57 -0.33
N ILE A 146 17.72 3.99 0.92
CA ILE A 146 18.63 4.90 1.62
C ILE A 146 19.47 4.13 2.64
N PRO A 147 20.64 4.66 3.06
CA PRO A 147 21.55 3.94 3.96
C PRO A 147 20.91 3.45 5.25
N SER A 148 20.14 4.31 5.94
CA SER A 148 19.48 3.97 7.21
C SER A 148 18.44 2.86 7.07
N TRP A 149 17.61 2.90 6.03
CA TRP A 149 16.67 1.82 5.75
C TRP A 149 17.40 0.51 5.43
N ALA A 150 18.43 0.56 4.59
CA ALA A 150 19.23 -0.62 4.26
C ALA A 150 19.90 -1.26 5.50
N ALA A 151 20.39 -0.43 6.43
CA ALA A 151 20.98 -0.89 7.69
C ALA A 151 19.92 -1.54 8.60
N THR A 152 18.68 -1.10 8.57
CA THR A 152 17.57 -1.74 9.31
C THR A 152 17.21 -3.10 8.71
N VAL A 153 17.18 -3.21 7.38
CA VAL A 153 16.84 -4.48 6.69
C VAL A 153 17.99 -5.50 6.79
N PHE A 154 19.25 -5.05 6.71
CA PHE A 154 20.44 -5.90 6.73
C PHE A 154 21.47 -5.42 7.77
N PRO A 155 21.12 -5.50 9.07
CA PRO A 155 21.96 -4.96 10.14
C PRO A 155 23.32 -5.65 10.30
N GLU A 156 23.46 -6.83 9.70
CA GLU A 156 24.71 -7.60 9.74
C GLU A 156 25.74 -7.18 8.68
N LEU A 157 25.36 -6.30 7.72
CA LEU A 157 26.21 -5.89 6.61
C LEU A 157 26.76 -4.48 6.80
N PRO A 158 27.96 -4.19 6.26
CA PRO A 158 28.42 -2.81 6.08
C PRO A 158 27.43 -2.00 5.23
N GLU A 159 27.30 -0.69 5.51
CA GLU A 159 26.32 0.21 4.90
C GLU A 159 26.21 0.11 3.37
N ASP A 160 27.36 0.18 2.67
CA ASP A 160 27.36 0.11 1.21
C ASP A 160 26.84 -1.25 0.69
N GLN A 161 27.23 -2.35 1.35
CA GLN A 161 26.77 -3.69 0.99
C GLN A 161 25.28 -3.88 1.30
N ALA A 162 24.81 -3.37 2.44
CA ALA A 162 23.42 -3.39 2.81
C ALA A 162 22.56 -2.64 1.76
N ARG A 163 23.01 -1.46 1.33
CA ARG A 163 22.35 -0.66 0.29
C ARG A 163 22.32 -1.35 -1.07
N GLU A 164 23.44 -1.94 -1.51
CA GLU A 164 23.47 -2.72 -2.76
C GLU A 164 22.54 -3.92 -2.70
N LYS A 165 22.51 -4.64 -1.57
CA LYS A 165 21.63 -5.80 -1.38
C LYS A 165 20.17 -5.38 -1.36
N LEU A 166 19.83 -4.24 -0.76
CA LEU A 166 18.45 -3.71 -0.76
C LEU A 166 18.06 -3.24 -2.17
N TRP A 167 18.97 -2.62 -2.95
CA TRP A 167 18.72 -2.36 -4.37
C TRP A 167 18.40 -3.62 -5.15
N ASP A 168 19.21 -4.68 -5.00
CA ASP A 168 18.93 -5.94 -5.68
C ASP A 168 17.59 -6.54 -5.28
N ALA A 169 17.21 -6.42 -4.00
CA ALA A 169 15.92 -6.88 -3.50
C ALA A 169 14.76 -6.09 -4.11
N ILE A 170 14.83 -4.76 -4.13
CA ILE A 170 13.82 -3.89 -4.74
C ILE A 170 13.69 -4.20 -6.24
N LEU A 171 14.80 -4.23 -6.97
CA LEU A 171 14.81 -4.48 -8.42
C LEU A 171 14.22 -5.84 -8.79
N ARG A 172 14.44 -6.87 -7.97
CA ARG A 172 13.79 -8.18 -8.13
C ARG A 172 12.29 -8.09 -7.89
N SER A 173 11.88 -7.39 -6.84
CA SER A 173 10.46 -7.19 -6.51
C SER A 173 9.70 -6.52 -7.66
N VAL A 174 10.34 -5.57 -8.33
CA VAL A 174 9.78 -4.87 -9.50
C VAL A 174 10.17 -5.51 -10.85
N ARG A 175 10.66 -6.77 -10.86
CA ARG A 175 10.95 -7.56 -12.07
C ARG A 175 11.99 -6.93 -13.00
N ILE A 176 12.93 -6.15 -12.46
CA ILE A 176 14.03 -5.55 -13.22
C ILE A 176 15.22 -6.50 -13.29
N GLN A 177 15.61 -6.88 -14.50
CA GLN A 177 16.78 -7.73 -14.76
C GLN A 177 17.94 -6.94 -15.37
N GLY A 178 17.68 -5.81 -16.00
CA GLY A 178 18.65 -4.97 -16.69
C GLY A 178 18.85 -5.35 -18.17
N ASP A 179 17.92 -6.09 -18.72
CA ASP A 179 17.92 -6.60 -20.11
C ASP A 179 16.86 -5.91 -21.00
N GLY A 180 16.15 -4.90 -20.45
CA GLY A 180 15.12 -4.15 -21.16
C GLY A 180 13.75 -4.83 -21.22
N THR A 181 13.54 -5.93 -20.49
CA THR A 181 12.28 -6.71 -20.56
C THR A 181 11.25 -6.30 -19.50
N ALA A 182 11.60 -5.43 -18.56
CA ALA A 182 10.74 -5.11 -17.41
C ALA A 182 9.33 -4.62 -17.79
N VAL A 183 9.21 -3.72 -18.77
CA VAL A 183 7.90 -3.23 -19.23
C VAL A 183 7.03 -4.38 -19.75
N ALA A 184 7.60 -5.31 -20.52
CA ALA A 184 6.86 -6.46 -21.03
C ALA A 184 6.49 -7.45 -19.90
N ALA A 185 7.39 -7.69 -18.96
CA ALA A 185 7.16 -8.53 -17.78
C ALA A 185 6.03 -7.95 -16.90
N TRP A 186 6.00 -6.63 -16.69
CA TRP A 186 4.93 -5.97 -15.95
C TRP A 186 3.58 -6.03 -16.66
N ARG A 187 3.53 -5.82 -17.98
CA ARG A 187 2.29 -5.98 -18.74
C ARG A 187 1.73 -7.40 -18.61
N GLN A 188 2.59 -8.41 -18.74
CA GLN A 188 2.17 -9.81 -18.53
C GLN A 188 1.69 -10.07 -17.09
N HIS A 189 2.32 -9.45 -16.09
CA HIS A 189 1.91 -9.54 -14.70
C HIS A 189 0.52 -8.90 -14.48
N LEU A 190 0.31 -7.68 -14.98
CA LEU A 190 -0.98 -6.99 -14.93
C LEU A 190 -2.08 -7.77 -15.63
N ASP A 191 -1.79 -8.39 -16.80
CA ASP A 191 -2.73 -9.28 -17.49
C ASP A 191 -3.10 -10.50 -16.63
N THR A 192 -2.15 -11.00 -15.83
CA THR A 192 -2.40 -12.14 -14.93
C THR A 192 -3.27 -11.73 -13.76
N LEU A 193 -2.97 -10.60 -13.11
CA LEU A 193 -3.81 -10.02 -12.05
C LEU A 193 -5.22 -9.71 -12.58
N GLY A 194 -5.31 -9.10 -13.77
CA GLY A 194 -6.58 -8.78 -14.42
C GLY A 194 -7.46 -9.99 -14.70
N ARG A 195 -6.87 -11.11 -15.16
CA ARG A 195 -7.60 -12.38 -15.36
C ARG A 195 -8.14 -12.94 -14.05
N ARG A 196 -7.32 -12.97 -13.00
CA ARG A 196 -7.73 -13.45 -11.68
C ARG A 196 -8.80 -12.55 -11.06
N LYS A 197 -8.61 -11.22 -11.13
CA LYS A 197 -9.64 -10.25 -10.72
C LYS A 197 -10.98 -10.53 -11.39
N LYS A 198 -10.97 -10.75 -12.73
CA LYS A 198 -12.18 -11.05 -13.49
C LYS A 198 -12.86 -12.34 -12.98
N LEU A 199 -12.10 -13.41 -12.77
CA LEU A 199 -12.64 -14.68 -12.23
C LEU A 199 -13.24 -14.50 -10.84
N LEU A 200 -12.58 -13.76 -9.94
CA LEU A 200 -13.09 -13.48 -8.60
C LEU A 200 -14.41 -12.69 -8.65
N ASN A 201 -14.50 -11.69 -9.53
CA ASN A 201 -15.75 -10.95 -9.78
C ASN A 201 -16.84 -11.84 -10.41
N GLU A 202 -16.50 -12.77 -11.32
CA GLU A 202 -17.45 -13.71 -11.92
C GLU A 202 -17.97 -14.74 -10.90
N TYR A 203 -17.12 -15.25 -9.99
CA TYR A 203 -17.56 -16.13 -8.92
C TYR A 203 -18.47 -15.45 -7.92
N HIS A 204 -18.24 -14.17 -7.66
CA HIS A 204 -19.04 -13.34 -6.77
C HIS A 204 -19.32 -14.03 -5.43
N PHE A 205 -18.23 -14.31 -4.70
CA PHE A 205 -18.29 -15.08 -3.47
C PHE A 205 -19.09 -14.36 -2.36
N LYS A 206 -19.91 -15.12 -1.66
CA LYS A 206 -20.59 -14.65 -0.46
C LYS A 206 -19.69 -14.71 0.76
N TYR A 207 -18.88 -15.77 0.88
CA TYR A 207 -17.96 -15.99 1.97
C TYR A 207 -16.60 -16.43 1.47
N LEU A 208 -15.58 -16.10 2.23
CA LEU A 208 -14.22 -16.65 2.15
C LEU A 208 -13.89 -17.31 3.48
N HIS A 209 -13.36 -18.52 3.46
CA HIS A 209 -12.92 -19.24 4.65
C HIS A 209 -11.41 -19.48 4.58
N TYR A 210 -10.68 -18.92 5.54
CA TYR A 210 -9.22 -18.96 5.66
C TYR A 210 -8.80 -19.97 6.72
N THR A 211 -7.86 -20.86 6.38
CA THR A 211 -7.25 -21.78 7.33
C THR A 211 -5.75 -21.93 7.08
N ASN A 212 -4.94 -22.05 8.14
CA ASN A 212 -3.51 -22.39 8.07
C ASN A 212 -3.01 -23.06 9.34
N SER A 213 -1.76 -23.53 9.33
CA SER A 213 -1.14 -24.23 10.48
C SER A 213 -0.79 -23.32 11.66
N LEU A 214 -0.81 -21.99 11.52
CA LEU A 214 -0.64 -21.06 12.63
C LEU A 214 -1.86 -21.03 13.57
N GLY A 215 -3.01 -21.54 13.12
CA GLY A 215 -4.26 -21.56 13.87
C GLY A 215 -5.30 -20.57 13.35
N THR A 216 -5.06 -19.93 12.20
CA THR A 216 -6.08 -19.13 11.53
C THR A 216 -7.24 -20.02 11.13
N ASP A 217 -8.45 -19.64 11.55
CA ASP A 217 -9.74 -20.23 11.19
C ASP A 217 -10.75 -19.07 11.16
N LEU A 218 -10.89 -18.44 9.97
CA LEU A 218 -11.57 -17.17 9.80
C LEU A 218 -12.55 -17.24 8.65
N THR A 219 -13.80 -16.90 8.90
CA THR A 219 -14.82 -16.71 7.87
C THR A 219 -15.07 -15.24 7.64
N ILE A 220 -15.00 -14.81 6.41
CA ILE A 220 -15.19 -13.43 5.96
C ILE A 220 -16.38 -13.40 5.00
N GLN A 221 -17.40 -12.62 5.34
CA GLN A 221 -18.50 -12.32 4.43
C GLN A 221 -18.15 -11.08 3.59
N LEU A 222 -18.47 -11.13 2.30
CA LEU A 222 -18.33 -10.01 1.38
C LEU A 222 -19.68 -9.29 1.20
N PRO A 223 -19.70 -7.95 0.94
CA PRO A 223 -20.92 -7.25 0.54
C PRO A 223 -21.56 -7.87 -0.73
N GLU A 224 -22.87 -7.69 -0.91
CA GLU A 224 -23.56 -8.22 -2.10
C GLU A 224 -23.09 -7.57 -3.41
N ASP A 225 -22.63 -6.35 -3.34
CA ASP A 225 -22.15 -5.54 -4.47
C ASP A 225 -20.61 -5.36 -4.46
N HIS A 226 -19.90 -6.27 -3.76
CA HIS A 226 -18.44 -6.19 -3.72
C HIS A 226 -17.80 -6.34 -5.09
N LEU A 227 -16.70 -5.60 -5.28
CA LEU A 227 -15.81 -5.70 -6.42
C LEU A 227 -14.39 -6.01 -5.97
N TRP A 228 -13.73 -6.88 -6.71
CA TRP A 228 -12.29 -7.09 -6.59
C TRP A 228 -11.57 -6.07 -7.45
N ALA A 229 -10.59 -5.39 -6.87
CA ALA A 229 -9.65 -4.51 -7.54
C ALA A 229 -8.27 -5.19 -7.64
N ALA A 230 -7.42 -4.81 -8.57
CA ALA A 230 -6.06 -5.35 -8.71
C ALA A 230 -5.23 -4.59 -9.72
N GLY A 231 -3.94 -4.52 -9.45
CA GLY A 231 -2.85 -4.21 -10.38
C GLY A 231 -2.89 -2.80 -10.98
N ASN A 232 -3.90 -2.48 -11.74
CA ASN A 232 -4.06 -1.17 -12.38
C ASN A 232 -5.30 -0.44 -11.88
N SER A 233 -5.14 0.84 -11.65
CA SER A 233 -6.22 1.80 -11.44
C SER A 233 -6.64 2.42 -12.78
N VAL A 234 -7.88 2.86 -12.87
CA VAL A 234 -8.44 3.42 -14.12
C VAL A 234 -8.97 4.82 -13.84
N MET A 235 -8.49 5.80 -14.56
CA MET A 235 -9.03 7.16 -14.52
C MET A 235 -10.41 7.24 -15.20
N LYS A 236 -11.18 8.28 -14.88
CA LYS A 236 -12.51 8.53 -15.50
C LYS A 236 -12.49 8.61 -17.04
N ASN A 237 -11.35 8.94 -17.64
CA ASN A 237 -11.17 8.98 -19.09
C ASN A 237 -10.76 7.63 -19.70
N GLY A 238 -10.68 6.57 -18.90
CA GLY A 238 -10.27 5.23 -19.32
C GLY A 238 -8.76 4.99 -19.36
N MET A 239 -7.93 5.96 -18.94
CA MET A 239 -6.48 5.78 -18.87
C MET A 239 -6.12 4.91 -17.66
N GLU A 240 -5.33 3.88 -17.89
CA GLU A 240 -4.84 2.98 -16.87
C GLU A 240 -3.47 3.42 -16.35
N PHE A 241 -3.21 3.21 -15.06
CA PHE A 241 -1.94 3.43 -14.39
C PHE A 241 -1.76 2.44 -13.25
N VAL A 242 -0.56 2.32 -12.69
CA VAL A 242 -0.26 1.41 -11.57
C VAL A 242 0.15 2.23 -10.35
N ALA A 243 -0.72 2.26 -9.35
CA ALA A 243 -0.58 3.10 -8.18
C ALA A 243 0.62 2.74 -7.29
N ASN A 244 0.95 1.44 -7.20
CA ASN A 244 2.02 0.93 -6.36
C ASN A 244 2.99 0.07 -7.17
N MET A 245 4.30 0.33 -7.06
CA MET A 245 5.33 -0.53 -7.63
C MET A 245 6.37 -0.93 -6.59
N PRO A 246 6.34 -2.20 -6.14
CA PRO A 246 5.55 -3.33 -6.69
C PRO A 246 4.09 -3.35 -6.23
N THR A 247 3.26 -4.15 -6.96
CA THR A 247 1.97 -4.67 -6.51
C THR A 247 1.81 -6.12 -6.99
N GLU A 248 1.35 -7.00 -6.09
CA GLU A 248 1.12 -8.43 -6.33
C GLU A 248 -0.31 -8.83 -5.97
N GLU A 249 -1.09 -7.88 -5.47
CA GLU A 249 -2.36 -8.12 -4.81
C GLU A 249 -3.57 -8.03 -5.73
N ILE A 250 -4.61 -8.75 -5.29
CA ILE A 250 -6.00 -8.57 -5.71
C ILE A 250 -6.80 -8.42 -4.43
N PHE A 251 -7.47 -7.29 -4.25
CA PHE A 251 -8.11 -6.95 -2.98
C PHE A 251 -9.58 -6.59 -3.13
N THR A 252 -10.30 -6.67 -2.02
CA THR A 252 -11.68 -6.21 -1.86
C THR A 252 -11.92 -5.81 -0.41
N ALA A 253 -13.08 -5.22 -0.11
CA ALA A 253 -13.48 -4.91 1.25
C ALA A 253 -14.44 -5.98 1.81
N PRO A 254 -14.27 -6.39 3.08
CA PRO A 254 -15.21 -7.27 3.74
C PRO A 254 -16.48 -6.52 4.17
N LEU A 255 -17.57 -7.24 4.37
CA LEU A 255 -18.74 -6.71 5.08
C LEU A 255 -18.34 -6.39 6.54
N LYS A 256 -18.52 -5.15 6.99
CA LYS A 256 -18.10 -4.67 8.32
C LYS A 256 -18.42 -5.64 9.46
N THR A 257 -19.62 -6.19 9.47
CA THR A 257 -20.11 -7.11 10.52
C THR A 257 -20.00 -8.59 10.13
N GLY A 258 -19.36 -8.90 8.99
CA GLY A 258 -19.40 -10.22 8.38
C GLY A 258 -18.22 -11.14 8.72
N ILE A 259 -17.34 -10.76 9.64
CA ILE A 259 -16.13 -11.54 9.95
C ILE A 259 -16.26 -12.24 11.30
N ASN A 260 -15.97 -13.55 11.31
CA ASN A 260 -15.99 -14.34 12.55
C ASN A 260 -14.85 -15.36 12.55
N GLY A 261 -14.19 -15.54 13.70
CA GLY A 261 -13.16 -16.53 13.89
C GLY A 261 -11.88 -15.98 14.52
N VAL A 262 -10.76 -16.62 14.22
CA VAL A 262 -9.43 -16.26 14.72
C VAL A 262 -8.49 -16.08 13.54
N VAL A 263 -7.67 -15.04 13.58
CA VAL A 263 -6.62 -14.81 12.59
C VAL A 263 -5.27 -14.55 13.27
N TYR A 264 -4.26 -15.25 12.79
CA TYR A 264 -2.87 -15.10 13.24
C TYR A 264 -2.06 -14.32 12.21
N SER A 265 -1.22 -13.40 12.69
CA SER A 265 -0.22 -12.75 11.84
C SER A 265 0.84 -13.75 11.40
N ALA A 266 1.20 -13.72 10.13
CA ALA A 266 2.27 -14.54 9.55
C ALA A 266 3.64 -13.85 9.59
N MET A 267 3.65 -12.52 9.75
CA MET A 267 4.86 -11.68 9.77
C MET A 267 4.72 -10.59 10.84
N PRO A 268 5.85 -10.03 11.32
CA PRO A 268 5.82 -8.85 12.18
C PRO A 268 5.14 -7.66 11.47
N LEU A 269 4.36 -6.89 12.23
CA LEU A 269 3.80 -5.60 11.81
C LEU A 269 4.69 -4.48 12.33
N VAL A 270 5.01 -3.53 11.47
CA VAL A 270 5.68 -2.28 11.87
C VAL A 270 4.66 -1.15 11.78
N ASP A 271 4.23 -0.66 12.92
CA ASP A 271 3.31 0.47 13.01
C ASP A 271 3.90 1.60 13.84
N SER A 272 3.90 2.82 13.26
CA SER A 272 4.37 4.03 13.94
C SER A 272 5.76 3.87 14.59
N GLY A 273 6.67 3.11 13.95
CA GLY A 273 8.02 2.83 14.44
C GLY A 273 8.12 1.77 15.54
N ASN A 274 7.02 1.07 15.83
CA ASN A 274 6.97 -0.03 16.80
C ASN A 274 6.83 -1.37 16.08
N ILE A 275 7.51 -2.40 16.57
CA ILE A 275 7.39 -3.75 16.05
C ILE A 275 6.41 -4.53 16.91
N ILE A 276 5.35 -5.03 16.27
CA ILE A 276 4.34 -5.91 16.85
C ILE A 276 4.55 -7.30 16.22
N ASP A 277 4.77 -8.32 17.02
CA ASP A 277 5.15 -9.63 16.52
C ASP A 277 4.39 -10.76 17.16
N LYS A 278 4.11 -11.81 16.35
CA LYS A 278 3.36 -13.01 16.72
C LYS A 278 2.06 -12.68 17.43
N PHE A 279 1.24 -11.94 16.73
CA PHE A 279 -0.05 -11.51 17.25
C PHE A 279 -1.21 -12.25 16.57
N TYR A 280 -2.36 -12.22 17.23
CA TYR A 280 -3.61 -12.73 16.69
C TYR A 280 -4.79 -11.91 17.19
N PHE A 281 -5.87 -11.97 16.41
CA PHE A 281 -7.16 -11.40 16.76
C PHE A 281 -8.23 -12.48 16.89
N ILE A 282 -9.14 -12.30 17.88
CA ILE A 282 -10.42 -13.00 17.92
C ILE A 282 -11.49 -12.02 17.46
N ILE A 283 -12.29 -12.42 16.47
CA ILE A 283 -13.26 -11.56 15.82
C ILE A 283 -14.67 -12.16 15.98
N ARG A 284 -15.63 -11.31 16.33
CA ARG A 284 -17.06 -11.67 16.39
C ARG A 284 -17.88 -10.56 15.75
N ASP A 285 -18.73 -10.94 14.81
CA ASP A 285 -19.59 -10.01 14.06
C ASP A 285 -18.81 -8.82 13.51
N GLY A 286 -17.65 -9.09 12.92
CA GLY A 286 -16.73 -8.14 12.31
C GLY A 286 -15.83 -7.39 13.29
N LYS A 287 -16.14 -7.39 14.59
CA LYS A 287 -15.40 -6.64 15.59
C LYS A 287 -14.27 -7.47 16.18
N ILE A 288 -13.08 -6.89 16.28
CA ILE A 288 -11.97 -7.44 17.06
C ILE A 288 -12.37 -7.34 18.55
N VAL A 289 -12.59 -8.50 19.18
CA VAL A 289 -13.00 -8.58 20.60
C VAL A 289 -11.82 -8.90 21.52
N GLU A 290 -10.78 -9.55 20.98
CA GLU A 290 -9.52 -9.81 21.68
C GLU A 290 -8.34 -9.60 20.74
N ALA A 291 -7.25 -9.03 21.26
CA ALA A 291 -5.99 -8.81 20.55
C ALA A 291 -4.83 -9.18 21.47
N HIS A 292 -3.97 -10.06 21.01
CA HIS A 292 -2.81 -10.57 21.76
C HIS A 292 -1.56 -10.54 20.87
N ALA A 293 -0.40 -10.24 21.48
CA ALA A 293 0.90 -10.30 20.82
C ALA A 293 1.99 -10.75 21.79
N GLU A 294 2.99 -11.50 21.31
CA GLU A 294 4.19 -11.81 22.13
C GLU A 294 5.05 -10.55 22.33
N LYS A 295 5.06 -9.64 21.36
CA LYS A 295 5.79 -8.36 21.41
C LYS A 295 4.89 -7.23 20.92
N GLY A 296 4.86 -6.12 21.66
CA GLY A 296 4.15 -4.89 21.24
C GLY A 296 2.63 -4.95 21.40
N GLU A 297 2.10 -5.77 22.32
CA GLU A 297 0.65 -5.91 22.52
C GLU A 297 -0.03 -4.58 22.88
N GLU A 298 0.64 -3.71 23.64
CA GLU A 298 0.12 -2.37 23.96
C GLU A 298 -0.04 -1.49 22.73
N PHE A 299 0.87 -1.58 21.76
CA PHE A 299 0.79 -0.84 20.48
C PHE A 299 -0.32 -1.41 19.59
N LEU A 300 -0.46 -2.74 19.55
CA LEU A 300 -1.55 -3.39 18.83
C LEU A 300 -2.93 -2.94 19.36
N LYS A 301 -3.09 -2.93 20.68
CA LYS A 301 -4.32 -2.47 21.33
C LYS A 301 -4.58 -0.97 21.12
N ALA A 302 -3.54 -0.15 21.08
CA ALA A 302 -3.65 1.25 20.77
C ALA A 302 -4.11 1.46 19.32
N ALA A 303 -3.53 0.75 18.35
CA ALA A 303 -3.87 0.85 16.94
C ALA A 303 -5.35 0.53 16.65
N ILE A 304 -5.89 -0.54 17.24
CA ILE A 304 -7.31 -0.92 17.10
C ILE A 304 -8.27 -0.05 17.94
N SER A 305 -7.77 0.94 18.66
CA SER A 305 -8.56 1.83 19.53
C SER A 305 -8.55 3.29 19.09
N VAL A 306 -7.99 3.60 17.92
CA VAL A 306 -7.91 4.99 17.39
C VAL A 306 -9.29 5.63 17.25
N ASP A 307 -10.25 4.86 16.74
CA ASP A 307 -11.68 5.19 16.68
C ASP A 307 -12.52 3.91 16.71
N GLU A 308 -13.84 4.04 16.57
CA GLU A 308 -14.73 2.86 16.57
C GLU A 308 -14.43 1.92 15.40
N GLY A 309 -14.16 2.48 14.21
CA GLY A 309 -13.88 1.73 13.00
C GLY A 309 -12.55 0.98 13.03
N ALA A 310 -11.56 1.45 13.79
CA ALA A 310 -10.26 0.84 13.91
C ALA A 310 -10.31 -0.60 14.47
N SER A 311 -11.40 -1.00 15.13
CA SER A 311 -11.62 -2.36 15.61
C SER A 311 -12.37 -3.27 14.62
N TYR A 312 -12.60 -2.81 13.38
CA TYR A 312 -13.22 -3.57 12.29
C TYR A 312 -12.28 -3.63 11.08
N PHE A 313 -12.54 -4.55 10.17
CA PHE A 313 -11.71 -4.75 8.99
C PHE A 313 -12.20 -3.91 7.81
N GLY A 314 -11.24 -3.42 7.01
CA GLY A 314 -11.47 -2.64 5.80
C GLY A 314 -10.98 -3.31 4.54
N GLU A 315 -10.07 -4.30 4.63
CA GLU A 315 -9.50 -4.93 3.46
C GLU A 315 -9.28 -6.43 3.61
N VAL A 316 -9.42 -7.11 2.46
CA VAL A 316 -9.06 -8.50 2.21
C VAL A 316 -8.22 -8.56 0.95
N ALA A 317 -6.92 -8.82 1.08
CA ALA A 317 -6.00 -8.88 -0.04
C ALA A 317 -5.44 -10.29 -0.27
N LEU A 318 -5.44 -10.69 -1.53
CA LEU A 318 -4.97 -11.98 -2.02
C LEU A 318 -3.63 -11.82 -2.74
N VAL A 319 -2.57 -12.31 -2.14
CA VAL A 319 -1.20 -12.29 -2.69
C VAL A 319 -0.65 -13.71 -2.68
N PRO A 320 -0.16 -14.25 -3.81
CA PRO A 320 0.40 -15.60 -3.83
C PRO A 320 1.68 -15.68 -2.99
N TYR A 321 1.84 -16.78 -2.23
CA TYR A 321 3.06 -17.05 -1.49
C TYR A 321 4.28 -17.17 -2.40
N ASP A 322 4.09 -17.68 -3.63
CA ASP A 322 5.11 -17.67 -4.68
C ASP A 322 5.08 -16.35 -5.44
N SER A 323 5.71 -15.32 -4.89
CA SER A 323 5.88 -13.99 -5.49
C SER A 323 7.33 -13.57 -5.49
N PRO A 324 7.74 -12.63 -6.36
CA PRO A 324 9.11 -12.09 -6.35
C PRO A 324 9.53 -11.48 -5.01
N ILE A 325 8.59 -11.02 -4.21
CA ILE A 325 8.83 -10.43 -2.90
C ILE A 325 8.95 -11.52 -1.84
N SER A 326 7.94 -12.39 -1.72
CA SER A 326 7.89 -13.48 -0.75
C SER A 326 9.09 -14.43 -0.87
N ASN A 327 9.49 -14.75 -2.10
CA ASN A 327 10.59 -15.66 -2.38
C ASN A 327 11.96 -15.17 -1.88
N GLN A 328 12.09 -13.87 -1.60
CA GLN A 328 13.32 -13.30 -1.06
C GLN A 328 13.48 -13.54 0.44
N LYS A 329 12.36 -13.79 1.15
CA LYS A 329 12.29 -13.99 2.62
C LYS A 329 12.96 -12.85 3.38
N ILE A 330 12.74 -11.62 2.92
CA ILE A 330 13.21 -10.38 3.51
C ILE A 330 12.02 -9.68 4.13
N LEU A 331 12.15 -9.20 5.36
CA LEU A 331 11.26 -8.19 5.93
C LEU A 331 11.82 -6.82 5.58
N PHE A 332 11.09 -6.07 4.76
CA PHE A 332 11.56 -4.79 4.25
C PHE A 332 11.39 -3.64 5.25
N TYR A 333 10.56 -3.81 6.29
CA TYR A 333 10.16 -2.71 7.17
C TYR A 333 9.56 -1.54 6.38
N ASN A 334 8.86 -1.86 5.30
CA ASN A 334 8.21 -0.93 4.40
C ASN A 334 6.92 -1.58 3.88
N THR A 335 5.78 -0.99 4.20
CA THR A 335 4.44 -1.52 3.92
C THR A 335 4.28 -1.87 2.44
N LEU A 336 4.74 -1.02 1.52
CA LEU A 336 4.64 -1.27 0.06
C LEU A 336 5.21 -2.65 -0.37
N PHE A 337 6.25 -3.16 0.31
CA PHE A 337 6.82 -4.47 0.00
C PHE A 337 6.23 -5.56 0.88
N ASP A 338 6.09 -5.30 2.17
CA ASP A 338 5.73 -6.34 3.14
C ASP A 338 4.28 -6.80 2.95
N GLU A 339 3.33 -5.90 2.64
CA GLU A 339 1.96 -6.25 2.25
C GLU A 339 1.92 -7.06 0.95
N ASN A 340 2.73 -6.71 -0.03
CA ASN A 340 2.83 -7.41 -1.31
C ASN A 340 3.66 -8.71 -1.26
N ALA A 341 4.19 -9.09 -0.10
CA ALA A 341 4.83 -10.38 0.14
C ALA A 341 3.85 -11.50 0.54
N SER A 342 2.61 -11.17 0.92
CA SER A 342 1.70 -12.11 1.57
C SER A 342 0.24 -11.71 1.42
N CYS A 343 -0.68 -12.70 1.39
CA CYS A 343 -2.08 -12.38 1.69
C CYS A 343 -2.14 -11.58 2.98
N HIS A 344 -2.89 -10.49 2.98
CA HIS A 344 -3.03 -9.61 4.13
C HIS A 344 -4.48 -9.21 4.36
N LEU A 345 -4.75 -8.72 5.53
CA LEU A 345 -6.01 -8.08 5.91
C LEU A 345 -5.66 -6.72 6.48
N ALA A 346 -6.52 -5.73 6.29
CA ALA A 346 -6.38 -4.46 7.01
C ALA A 346 -7.50 -4.27 8.03
N PHE A 347 -7.15 -3.77 9.20
CA PHE A 347 -8.15 -3.19 10.09
C PHE A 347 -8.21 -1.68 9.89
N GLY A 348 -9.43 -1.13 10.00
CA GLY A 348 -9.69 0.30 9.76
C GLY A 348 -10.50 0.57 8.49
N GLU A 349 -10.13 1.61 7.75
CA GLU A 349 -10.82 2.14 6.56
C GLU A 349 -10.95 1.12 5.45
N ALA A 350 -12.12 1.08 4.80
CA ALA A 350 -12.34 0.31 3.58
C ALA A 350 -12.32 1.23 2.35
N TYR A 351 -11.77 0.74 1.24
CA TYR A 351 -11.72 1.49 0.00
C TYR A 351 -13.05 1.43 -0.74
N PRO A 352 -13.65 2.60 -1.10
CA PRO A 352 -14.95 2.65 -1.78
C PRO A 352 -14.98 1.95 -3.15
N GLU A 353 -13.84 1.85 -3.84
CA GLU A 353 -13.73 1.13 -5.13
C GLU A 353 -14.02 -0.38 -5.02
N CYS A 354 -14.06 -0.91 -3.80
CA CYS A 354 -14.39 -2.31 -3.52
C CYS A 354 -15.88 -2.63 -3.58
N ILE A 355 -16.74 -1.68 -3.93
CA ILE A 355 -18.18 -1.88 -4.21
C ILE A 355 -18.60 -1.18 -5.49
N GLU A 356 -19.67 -1.66 -6.12
CA GLU A 356 -20.20 -1.08 -7.37
C GLU A 356 -20.58 0.38 -7.19
N GLY A 357 -19.95 1.29 -7.96
CA GLY A 357 -20.21 2.73 -7.92
C GLY A 357 -19.70 3.46 -6.67
N GLY A 358 -18.99 2.80 -5.77
CA GLY A 358 -18.55 3.33 -4.49
C GLY A 358 -17.70 4.60 -4.58
N GLU A 359 -16.86 4.74 -5.62
CA GLU A 359 -16.05 5.95 -5.85
C GLU A 359 -16.88 7.25 -6.03
N SER A 360 -18.15 7.11 -6.36
CA SER A 360 -19.07 8.23 -6.54
C SER A 360 -20.00 8.45 -5.34
N MET A 361 -19.97 7.57 -4.34
CA MET A 361 -20.81 7.59 -3.16
C MET A 361 -20.27 8.55 -2.09
N THR A 362 -21.16 9.04 -1.26
CA THR A 362 -20.80 9.68 0.01
C THR A 362 -20.33 8.62 1.01
N ARG A 363 -19.63 9.05 2.06
CA ARG A 363 -19.23 8.17 3.16
C ARG A 363 -20.41 7.39 3.76
N GLU A 364 -21.51 8.08 3.99
CA GLU A 364 -22.72 7.52 4.57
C GLU A 364 -23.35 6.46 3.66
N GLU A 365 -23.31 6.67 2.34
CA GLU A 365 -23.75 5.70 1.35
C GLU A 365 -22.85 4.47 1.35
N VAL A 366 -21.51 4.66 1.32
CA VAL A 366 -20.52 3.54 1.40
C VAL A 366 -20.74 2.71 2.68
N GLN A 367 -20.96 3.35 3.82
CA GLN A 367 -21.27 2.65 5.07
C GLN A 367 -22.62 1.91 5.02
N ALA A 368 -23.63 2.45 4.32
CA ALA A 368 -24.92 1.77 4.14
C ALA A 368 -24.82 0.49 3.30
N HIS A 369 -23.81 0.40 2.41
CA HIS A 369 -23.43 -0.83 1.69
C HIS A 369 -22.61 -1.82 2.55
N GLY A 370 -22.32 -1.46 3.80
CA GLY A 370 -21.69 -2.33 4.79
C GLY A 370 -20.18 -2.25 4.85
N LEU A 371 -19.54 -1.25 4.23
CA LEU A 371 -18.12 -1.01 4.36
C LEU A 371 -17.78 -0.30 5.67
N ASN A 372 -16.59 -0.55 6.19
CA ASN A 372 -16.12 0.11 7.39
C ASN A 372 -15.51 1.48 7.07
N TYR A 373 -15.71 2.42 7.98
CA TYR A 373 -15.04 3.72 8.00
C TYR A 373 -14.19 3.86 9.26
N SER A 374 -12.96 4.36 9.11
CA SER A 374 -12.05 4.67 10.20
C SER A 374 -11.12 5.83 9.80
N LEU A 375 -10.39 6.37 10.78
CA LEU A 375 -9.29 7.32 10.56
C LEU A 375 -7.94 6.62 10.34
N THR A 376 -7.92 5.29 10.36
CA THR A 376 -6.72 4.47 10.18
C THR A 376 -6.99 3.35 9.19
N HIS A 377 -5.92 2.87 8.54
CA HIS A 377 -5.89 1.67 7.72
C HIS A 377 -4.54 1.02 7.97
N VAL A 378 -4.55 -0.20 8.49
CA VAL A 378 -3.32 -0.89 8.89
C VAL A 378 -3.34 -2.33 8.39
N ASP A 379 -2.45 -2.62 7.45
CA ASP A 379 -2.26 -3.93 6.85
C ASP A 379 -1.43 -4.84 7.73
N PHE A 380 -1.84 -6.11 7.84
CA PHE A 380 -1.05 -7.14 8.49
C PHE A 380 -1.12 -8.45 7.72
N MET A 381 0.00 -9.12 7.61
CA MET A 381 0.19 -10.30 6.78
C MET A 381 -0.37 -11.55 7.46
N VAL A 382 -1.16 -12.33 6.72
CA VAL A 382 -1.78 -13.58 7.17
C VAL A 382 -1.41 -14.79 6.30
N GLY A 383 -0.79 -14.56 5.14
CA GLY A 383 -0.42 -15.57 4.17
C GLY A 383 0.75 -16.42 4.63
N THR A 384 0.57 -17.75 4.60
CA THR A 384 1.58 -18.77 4.88
C THR A 384 1.71 -19.71 3.68
N ALA A 385 2.79 -20.51 3.65
CA ALA A 385 3.00 -21.51 2.59
C ALA A 385 1.91 -22.58 2.52
N ASP A 386 1.15 -22.76 3.58
CA ASP A 386 0.05 -23.73 3.70
C ASP A 386 -1.34 -23.07 3.79
N LEU A 387 -1.42 -21.75 3.57
CA LEU A 387 -2.71 -21.05 3.59
C LEU A 387 -3.67 -21.67 2.58
N SER A 388 -4.87 -22.01 3.07
CA SER A 388 -6.02 -22.41 2.26
C SER A 388 -7.11 -21.36 2.35
N ILE A 389 -7.69 -20.99 1.21
CA ILE A 389 -8.85 -20.11 1.14
C ILE A 389 -9.91 -20.79 0.28
N VAL A 390 -11.09 -21.00 0.84
CA VAL A 390 -12.25 -21.54 0.13
C VAL A 390 -13.30 -20.44 0.00
N GLY A 391 -13.69 -20.14 -1.23
CA GLY A 391 -14.78 -19.23 -1.54
C GLY A 391 -16.11 -19.97 -1.62
N THR A 392 -17.14 -19.47 -0.96
CA THR A 392 -18.53 -19.98 -1.06
C THR A 392 -19.37 -18.99 -1.84
N THR A 393 -19.94 -19.41 -2.96
CA THR A 393 -20.83 -18.60 -3.80
C THR A 393 -22.23 -18.45 -3.19
N HIS A 394 -23.07 -17.56 -3.73
CA HIS A 394 -24.44 -17.35 -3.25
C HIS A 394 -25.35 -18.58 -3.42
N ASP A 395 -25.06 -19.46 -4.39
CA ASP A 395 -25.75 -20.74 -4.59
C ASP A 395 -25.17 -21.90 -3.75
N GLY A 396 -24.17 -21.60 -2.89
CA GLY A 396 -23.58 -22.54 -1.92
C GLY A 396 -22.49 -23.45 -2.50
N ARG A 397 -21.96 -23.19 -3.69
CA ARG A 397 -20.79 -23.92 -4.21
C ARG A 397 -19.54 -23.48 -3.49
N GLU A 398 -18.70 -24.44 -3.11
CA GLU A 398 -17.38 -24.20 -2.55
C GLU A 398 -16.31 -24.32 -3.65
N ILE A 399 -15.46 -23.30 -3.76
CA ILE A 399 -14.42 -23.20 -4.78
C ILE A 399 -13.10 -22.90 -4.07
N PRO A 400 -12.07 -23.73 -4.23
CA PRO A 400 -10.74 -23.43 -3.72
C PRO A 400 -10.19 -22.18 -4.42
N VAL A 401 -9.98 -21.11 -3.67
CA VAL A 401 -9.34 -19.86 -4.15
C VAL A 401 -7.83 -19.95 -3.97
N PHE A 402 -7.38 -20.44 -2.78
CA PHE A 402 -5.97 -20.70 -2.48
C PHE A 402 -5.79 -22.14 -1.99
N ILE A 403 -4.72 -22.78 -2.48
CA ILE A 403 -4.20 -24.06 -2.01
C ILE A 403 -2.70 -23.90 -1.81
N ASN A 404 -2.19 -24.31 -0.64
CA ASN A 404 -0.77 -24.18 -0.32
C ASN A 404 -0.22 -22.77 -0.58
N GLY A 405 -0.93 -21.75 -0.10
CA GLY A 405 -0.53 -20.35 -0.18
C GLY A 405 -0.60 -19.72 -1.57
N ASN A 406 -1.11 -20.41 -2.59
CA ASN A 406 -1.12 -19.90 -3.96
C ASN A 406 -2.51 -20.01 -4.59
N PHE A 407 -2.76 -19.15 -5.59
CA PHE A 407 -4.02 -19.21 -6.35
C PHE A 407 -4.26 -20.58 -6.96
N ALA A 408 -5.47 -21.11 -6.76
CA ALA A 408 -5.98 -22.34 -7.37
C ALA A 408 -6.96 -22.08 -8.53
N ILE A 409 -7.25 -20.79 -8.80
CA ILE A 409 -8.12 -20.29 -9.87
C ILE A 409 -7.36 -19.47 -10.90
#